data_7e7d4f51ce15b4b08076f993b1a3ace8
#
_entry.id   7e7d4f51ce15b4b08076f993b1a3ace8
#
_cell.length_a   1.000
_cell.length_b   1.000
_cell.length_c   1.000
_cell.angle_alpha   90.00
_cell.angle_beta   90.00
_cell.angle_gamma   90.00
#
_symmetry.space_group_name_H-M   'P 1'
#
loop_
_entity.id
_entity.type
_entity.pdbx_description
1 polymer ?
#
loop_
_entity_poly.entity_id
_entity_poly.type
_entity_poly.pdbx_seq_one_letter_code
_entity_poly.pdbx_strand_id
1 'polypeptide(L)'
;MKVSFDYLDEFARGAKALRKRYPSFESDYDTFLNELEKNPFGGESLGNHTYKHRMAIASKGKGKSGGARVITYNLQQVNEEEVLITTPQVF
;
A
#
# COMPACT_ATOMS: atom_id res chain seq x y z
N MET A 1 -3.61 13.03 12.78
CA MET A 1 -3.43 13.28 11.32
C MET A 1 -4.43 12.45 10.56
N LYS A 2 -5.15 13.05 9.66
CA LYS A 2 -6.08 12.34 8.79
C LYS A 2 -5.34 11.82 7.57
N VAL A 3 -5.53 10.56 7.24
CA VAL A 3 -4.91 9.94 6.07
C VAL A 3 -6.01 9.55 5.09
N SER A 4 -5.90 10.04 3.87
CA SER A 4 -6.81 9.70 2.78
C SER A 4 -6.06 8.85 1.76
N PHE A 5 -6.75 7.90 1.14
CA PHE A 5 -6.14 6.97 0.18
C PHE A 5 -6.79 7.09 -1.18
N ASP A 6 -5.96 6.97 -2.21
CA ASP A 6 -6.39 6.90 -3.59
C ASP A 6 -5.50 5.88 -4.32
N TYR A 7 -5.89 5.46 -5.52
CA TYR A 7 -5.10 4.52 -6.29
C TYR A 7 -5.25 4.78 -7.80
N LEU A 8 -4.22 4.37 -8.55
CA LEU A 8 -4.22 4.49 -10.01
C LEU A 8 -4.64 3.17 -10.67
N ASP A 9 -4.96 3.24 -11.97
CA ASP A 9 -5.44 2.07 -12.73
C ASP A 9 -4.44 0.91 -12.73
N GLU A 10 -3.16 1.18 -12.76
CA GLU A 10 -2.14 0.14 -12.67
C GLU A 10 -2.22 -0.63 -11.35
N PHE A 11 -2.47 0.08 -10.26
CA PHE A 11 -2.69 -0.57 -8.97
C PHE A 11 -3.91 -1.47 -9.03
N ALA A 12 -5.02 -0.98 -9.58
CA ALA A 12 -6.26 -1.75 -9.67
C ALA A 12 -6.06 -3.04 -10.46
N ARG A 13 -5.32 -2.98 -11.55
CA ARG A 13 -4.99 -4.18 -12.35
C ARG A 13 -4.12 -5.17 -11.59
N GLY A 14 -3.08 -4.69 -10.93
CA GLY A 14 -2.21 -5.53 -10.10
C GLY A 14 -2.96 -6.17 -8.95
N ALA A 15 -3.81 -5.41 -8.27
CA ALA A 15 -4.63 -5.90 -7.17
C ALA A 15 -5.61 -6.98 -7.64
N LYS A 16 -6.23 -6.79 -8.80
CA LYS A 16 -7.14 -7.78 -9.38
C LYS A 16 -6.43 -9.11 -9.65
N ALA A 17 -5.23 -9.05 -10.21
CA ALA A 17 -4.42 -10.24 -10.47
C ALA A 17 -4.06 -10.97 -9.17
N LEU A 18 -3.67 -10.22 -8.14
CA LEU A 18 -3.31 -10.79 -6.85
C LEU A 18 -4.52 -11.38 -6.12
N ARG A 19 -5.68 -10.73 -6.21
CA ARG A 19 -6.92 -11.27 -5.62
C ARG A 19 -7.31 -12.61 -6.22
N LYS A 20 -7.14 -12.78 -7.53
CA LYS A 20 -7.43 -14.04 -8.19
C LYS A 20 -6.51 -15.16 -7.73
N ARG A 21 -5.26 -14.83 -7.47
CA ARG A 21 -4.24 -15.81 -7.11
C ARG A 21 -4.20 -16.12 -5.62
N TYR A 22 -4.45 -15.11 -4.79
CA TYR A 22 -4.33 -15.23 -3.33
C TYR A 22 -5.64 -14.82 -2.66
N PRO A 23 -6.42 -15.77 -2.13
CA PRO A 23 -7.73 -15.46 -1.54
C PRO A 23 -7.68 -14.49 -0.36
N SER A 24 -6.55 -14.42 0.36
CA SER A 24 -6.42 -13.51 1.50
C SER A 24 -6.07 -12.07 1.12
N PHE A 25 -5.87 -11.77 -0.16
CA PHE A 25 -5.33 -10.47 -0.58
C PHE A 25 -6.15 -9.29 -0.07
N GLU A 26 -7.47 -9.34 -0.16
CA GLU A 26 -8.31 -8.22 0.29
C GLU A 26 -8.17 -7.96 1.78
N SER A 27 -8.19 -9.02 2.59
CA SER A 27 -8.00 -8.90 4.03
C SER A 27 -6.60 -8.39 4.36
N ASP A 28 -5.59 -8.87 3.64
CA ASP A 28 -4.21 -8.44 3.84
C ASP A 28 -4.04 -6.96 3.46
N TYR A 29 -4.72 -6.53 2.41
CA TYR A 29 -4.67 -5.14 1.98
C TYR A 29 -5.33 -4.23 3.02
N ASP A 30 -6.46 -4.63 3.58
CA ASP A 30 -7.12 -3.87 4.66
C ASP A 30 -6.19 -3.72 5.87
N THR A 31 -5.50 -4.78 6.25
CA THR A 31 -4.50 -4.74 7.32
C THR A 31 -3.37 -3.77 6.99
N PHE A 32 -2.90 -3.81 5.75
CA PHE A 32 -1.86 -2.91 5.27
C PHE A 32 -2.32 -1.44 5.34
N LEU A 33 -3.53 -1.14 4.92
CA LEU A 33 -4.06 0.22 5.00
C LEU A 33 -4.17 0.71 6.44
N ASN A 34 -4.58 -0.16 7.36
CA ASN A 34 -4.63 0.20 8.79
C ASN A 34 -3.25 0.53 9.34
N GLU A 35 -2.23 -0.24 8.97
CA GLU A 35 -0.85 0.05 9.37
C GLU A 35 -0.35 1.37 8.75
N LEU A 36 -0.67 1.59 7.49
CA LEU A 36 -0.27 2.78 6.76
C LEU A 36 -0.92 4.05 7.33
N GLU A 37 -2.16 3.94 7.78
CA GLU A 37 -2.85 5.04 8.44
C GLU A 37 -2.13 5.47 9.71
N LYS A 38 -1.59 4.51 10.45
CA LYS A 38 -0.82 4.78 11.68
C LYS A 38 0.57 5.32 11.40
N ASN A 39 1.17 4.92 10.29
CA ASN A 39 2.53 5.31 9.94
C ASN A 39 2.68 5.50 8.43
N PRO A 40 2.17 6.63 7.90
CA PRO A 40 2.17 6.88 6.45
C PRO A 40 3.55 6.96 5.80
N PHE A 41 4.59 7.18 6.58
CA PHE A 41 5.96 7.30 6.08
C PHE A 41 6.84 6.12 6.47
N GLY A 42 6.24 5.00 6.83
CA GLY A 42 6.96 3.85 7.37
C GLY A 42 7.66 2.95 6.36
N GLY A 43 7.45 3.17 5.07
CA GLY A 43 8.08 2.37 4.02
C GLY A 43 9.51 2.80 3.73
N GLU A 44 10.15 2.07 2.81
CA GLU A 44 11.47 2.45 2.31
C GLU A 44 11.34 3.62 1.35
N SER A 45 12.02 4.73 1.65
CA SER A 45 11.99 5.90 0.77
C SER A 45 12.74 5.65 -0.52
N LEU A 46 12.07 5.95 -1.64
CA LEU A 46 12.68 5.88 -2.97
C LEU A 46 13.00 7.27 -3.52
N GLY A 47 12.86 8.31 -2.67
CA GLY A 47 12.99 9.70 -3.10
C GLY A 47 11.69 10.24 -3.67
N ASN A 48 11.61 11.55 -3.87
CA ASN A 48 10.45 12.22 -4.47
C ASN A 48 9.11 11.84 -3.85
N HIS A 49 9.06 11.74 -2.53
CA HIS A 49 7.86 11.38 -1.76
C HIS A 49 7.29 10.00 -2.10
N THR A 50 8.10 9.12 -2.67
CA THR A 50 7.70 7.77 -3.05
C THR A 50 8.27 6.77 -2.04
N TYR A 51 7.43 5.81 -1.65
CA TYR A 51 7.81 4.79 -0.67
C TYR A 51 7.46 3.40 -1.18
N LYS A 52 8.32 2.46 -0.86
CA LYS A 52 8.07 1.05 -1.12
C LYS A 52 7.74 0.35 0.19
N HIS A 53 6.64 -0.36 0.21
CA HIS A 53 6.20 -1.15 1.37
C HIS A 53 6.15 -2.61 1.00
N ARG A 54 6.38 -3.47 1.98
CA ARG A 54 6.15 -4.90 1.83
C ARG A 54 4.88 -5.25 2.58
N MET A 55 4.01 -6.00 1.92
CA MET A 55 2.72 -6.42 2.47
C MET A 55 2.67 -7.93 2.53
N ALA A 56 2.42 -8.48 3.73
CA ALA A 56 2.25 -9.92 3.86
C ALA A 56 0.98 -10.38 3.13
N ILE A 57 1.05 -11.53 2.49
CA ILE A 57 -0.11 -12.22 1.92
C ILE A 57 -0.25 -13.54 2.67
N ALA A 58 -1.24 -13.61 3.56
CA ALA A 58 -1.40 -14.74 4.47
C ALA A 58 -1.54 -16.08 3.74
N SER A 59 -2.31 -16.11 2.65
CA SER A 59 -2.49 -17.33 1.86
C SER A 59 -1.23 -17.78 1.12
N LYS A 60 -0.22 -16.92 1.03
CA LYS A 60 1.08 -17.27 0.45
C LYS A 60 2.04 -17.89 1.48
N GLY A 61 1.85 -17.56 2.75
CA GLY A 61 2.57 -18.21 3.85
C GLY A 61 4.03 -17.83 4.02
N LYS A 62 4.50 -16.74 3.42
CA LYS A 62 5.92 -16.36 3.45
C LYS A 62 6.23 -15.05 4.17
N GLY A 63 5.26 -14.53 4.92
CA GLY A 63 5.40 -13.25 5.62
C GLY A 63 5.58 -12.08 4.67
N LYS A 64 6.07 -10.97 5.19
CA LYS A 64 6.22 -9.73 4.41
C LYS A 64 7.24 -9.87 3.27
N SER A 65 8.33 -10.57 3.50
CA SER A 65 9.39 -10.73 2.50
C SER A 65 8.95 -11.49 1.26
N GLY A 66 8.00 -12.42 1.42
CA GLY A 66 7.45 -13.19 0.31
C GLY A 66 6.09 -12.69 -0.17
N GLY A 67 5.60 -11.58 0.37
CA GLY A 67 4.31 -11.03 0.01
C GLY A 67 4.34 -10.14 -1.22
N ALA A 68 3.50 -9.11 -1.21
CA ALA A 68 3.44 -8.12 -2.28
C ALA A 68 4.29 -6.90 -1.96
N ARG A 69 4.65 -6.16 -2.99
CA ARG A 69 5.27 -4.84 -2.87
C ARG A 69 4.28 -3.79 -3.28
N VAL A 70 4.09 -2.80 -2.43
CA VAL A 70 3.15 -1.71 -2.67
C VAL A 70 3.95 -0.41 -2.76
N ILE A 71 3.79 0.30 -3.86
CA ILE A 71 4.40 1.61 -4.03
C ILE A 71 3.36 2.65 -3.62
N THR A 72 3.77 3.58 -2.76
CA THR A 72 2.91 4.70 -2.38
C THR A 72 3.58 6.02 -2.74
N TYR A 73 2.77 7.00 -3.07
CA TYR A 73 3.21 8.35 -3.32
C TYR A 73 2.51 9.26 -2.32
N ASN A 74 3.26 9.74 -1.35
CA ASN A 74 2.71 10.57 -0.27
C ASN A 74 2.76 12.03 -0.72
N LEU A 75 1.81 12.38 -1.61
CA LEU A 75 1.88 13.62 -2.37
C LEU A 75 1.78 14.84 -1.52
N GLN A 76 1.07 14.73 -0.44
CA GLN A 76 0.87 15.93 0.22
C GLN A 76 0.16 15.85 1.49
N GLN A 77 0.69 16.64 2.29
CA GLN A 77 -0.06 17.39 3.25
C GLN A 77 -1.03 18.28 2.51
N VAL A 78 -2.30 17.87 2.43
CA VAL A 78 -3.36 18.71 1.86
C VAL A 78 -3.53 19.93 2.75
N ASN A 79 -3.31 19.73 4.06
CA ASN A 79 -3.19 20.80 5.06
C ASN A 79 -2.39 20.22 6.25
N GLU A 80 -2.23 20.95 7.33
CA GLU A 80 -1.43 20.51 8.48
C GLU A 80 -1.91 19.21 9.12
N GLU A 81 -3.15 18.80 8.87
CA GLU A 81 -3.79 17.66 9.51
C GLU A 81 -4.12 16.51 8.57
N GLU A 82 -3.88 16.67 7.27
CA GLU A 82 -4.30 15.68 6.28
C GLU A 82 -3.21 15.34 5.28
N VAL A 83 -3.00 14.04 5.07
CA VAL A 83 -2.07 13.51 4.07
C VAL A 83 -2.85 12.67 3.08
N LEU A 84 -2.64 12.91 1.79
CA LEU A 84 -3.18 12.08 0.73
C LEU A 84 -2.10 11.10 0.25
N ILE A 85 -2.41 9.81 0.31
CA ILE A 85 -1.53 8.76 -0.16
C ILE A 85 -2.12 8.16 -1.43
N THR A 86 -1.38 8.25 -2.52
CA THR A 86 -1.75 7.66 -3.80
C THR A 86 -0.95 6.39 -4.02
N THR A 87 -1.62 5.31 -4.42
CA THR A 87 -0.98 4.02 -4.63
C THR A 87 -0.94 3.71 -6.13
N PRO A 88 0.20 3.93 -6.80
CA PRO A 88 0.30 3.71 -8.23
C PRO A 88 0.45 2.25 -8.63
N GLN A 89 1.07 1.42 -7.79
CA GLN A 89 1.39 0.05 -8.16
C GLN A 89 1.39 -0.92 -7.00
N VAL A 90 1.05 -2.18 -7.30
CA VAL A 90 1.27 -3.32 -6.43
C VAL A 90 1.78 -4.50 -7.27
N PHE A 91 2.76 -5.22 -6.76
CA PHE A 91 3.31 -6.38 -7.49
C PHE A 91 4.06 -7.35 -6.58
#